data_5b680605c3e92bc409b05597e67d28a6
#
_entry.id   5b680605c3e92bc409b05597e67d28a6
#
_cell.length_a   1.000
_cell.length_b   1.000
_cell.length_c   1.000
_cell.angle_alpha   90.00
_cell.angle_beta   90.00
_cell.angle_gamma   90.00
#
_symmetry.space_group_name_H-M   'P 1'
#
loop_
_entity.id
_entity.type
_entity.pdbx_description
1 polymer ?
#
loop_
_entity_poly.entity_id
_entity_poly.type
_entity_poly.pdbx_seq_one_letter_code
_entity_poly.pdbx_strand_id
1 'polypeptide(L)'
;MANGVPGIEMRMPILFSEGVLKGRLTLNQFVALTAANHARMYGLYPKKGTIAVGSDADVAIWNPAIEKRIDYSMMHDAVGYTPYEGHVYKGWPEIVTSRGRIVVEDGKLQVARGSGQFIVRGAPEPTATQRTSMGDIGMKKPR
;
A
#
# COMPACT_ATOMS: atom_id res chain seq x y z
N MET A 1 7.22 -4.99 -27.37
CA MET A 1 7.48 -4.01 -26.30
C MET A 1 6.28 -4.01 -25.39
N ALA A 2 6.45 -4.24 -24.08
CA ALA A 2 5.32 -4.29 -23.16
C ALA A 2 4.75 -2.88 -22.95
N ASN A 3 3.43 -2.74 -23.06
CA ASN A 3 2.72 -1.46 -22.90
C ASN A 3 2.35 -1.19 -21.42
N GLY A 4 3.21 -1.52 -20.51
CA GLY A 4 3.00 -1.33 -19.08
C GLY A 4 3.86 -2.28 -18.27
N VAL A 5 3.84 -2.11 -16.95
CA VAL A 5 4.66 -2.90 -16.03
C VAL A 5 3.76 -3.47 -14.94
N PRO A 6 3.72 -4.79 -14.72
CA PRO A 6 3.03 -5.39 -13.60
C PRO A 6 3.81 -5.07 -12.32
N GLY A 7 3.22 -4.29 -11.41
CA GLY A 7 3.94 -3.85 -10.22
C GLY A 7 3.06 -3.62 -9.00
N ILE A 8 1.75 -3.82 -9.12
CA ILE A 8 0.81 -3.53 -8.03
C ILE A 8 1.12 -4.40 -6.80
N GLU A 9 1.34 -5.69 -7.00
CA GLU A 9 1.60 -6.63 -5.91
C GLU A 9 2.92 -6.34 -5.20
N MET A 10 3.95 -5.96 -5.96
CA MET A 10 5.28 -5.70 -5.42
C MET A 10 5.45 -4.30 -4.81
N ARG A 11 4.51 -3.38 -5.04
CA ARG A 11 4.64 -1.99 -4.57
C ARG A 11 4.89 -1.87 -3.07
N MET A 12 4.13 -2.59 -2.26
CA MET A 12 4.24 -2.51 -0.81
C MET A 12 5.54 -3.15 -0.28
N PRO A 13 5.90 -4.39 -0.67
CA PRO A 13 7.16 -5.00 -0.28
C PRO A 13 8.39 -4.18 -0.70
N ILE A 14 8.41 -3.61 -1.90
CA ILE A 14 9.50 -2.76 -2.36
C ILE A 14 9.61 -1.50 -1.49
N LEU A 15 8.50 -0.79 -1.25
CA LEU A 15 8.51 0.40 -0.41
C LEU A 15 8.95 0.09 1.03
N PHE A 16 8.58 -1.06 1.56
CA PHE A 16 9.02 -1.44 2.90
C PHE A 16 10.50 -1.79 2.93
N SER A 17 10.96 -2.67 2.02
CA SER A 17 12.36 -3.09 1.92
C SER A 17 13.31 -1.93 1.62
N GLU A 18 13.04 -1.22 0.52
CA GLU A 18 13.94 -0.17 0.01
C GLU A 18 13.73 1.18 0.70
N GLY A 19 12.52 1.42 1.20
CA GLY A 19 12.16 2.65 1.90
C GLY A 19 12.44 2.56 3.39
N VAL A 20 11.70 1.71 4.08
CA VAL A 20 11.73 1.65 5.55
C VAL A 20 13.01 0.99 6.06
N LEU A 21 13.31 -0.23 5.61
CA LEU A 21 14.45 -0.98 6.16
C LEU A 21 15.80 -0.35 5.78
N LYS A 22 15.88 0.41 4.69
CA LYS A 22 17.07 1.19 4.31
C LYS A 22 17.07 2.62 4.87
N GLY A 23 16.13 2.94 5.76
CA GLY A 23 16.11 4.24 6.47
C GLY A 23 15.74 5.46 5.60
N ARG A 24 15.23 5.26 4.40
CA ARG A 24 14.78 6.36 3.51
C ARG A 24 13.40 6.89 3.88
N LEU A 25 12.59 6.06 4.53
CA LEU A 25 11.25 6.37 5.03
C LEU A 25 11.13 5.92 6.48
N THR A 26 10.47 6.73 7.29
CA THR A 26 9.99 6.27 8.60
C THR A 26 8.75 5.38 8.44
N LEU A 27 8.43 4.57 9.44
CA LEU A 27 7.19 3.79 9.46
C LEU A 27 5.95 4.67 9.32
N ASN A 28 5.94 5.84 9.95
CA ASN A 28 4.82 6.79 9.83
C ASN A 28 4.66 7.32 8.40
N GLN A 29 5.78 7.62 7.72
CA GLN A 29 5.74 8.02 6.31
C GLN A 29 5.26 6.87 5.42
N PHE A 30 5.71 5.64 5.66
CA PHE A 30 5.24 4.47 4.94
C PHE A 30 3.72 4.32 5.07
N VAL A 31 3.17 4.36 6.28
CA VAL A 31 1.72 4.28 6.51
C VAL A 31 0.97 5.45 5.88
N ALA A 32 1.50 6.65 5.98
CA ALA A 32 0.89 7.83 5.34
C ALA A 32 0.80 7.66 3.82
N LEU A 33 1.88 7.23 3.18
CA LEU A 33 1.99 7.06 1.73
C LEU A 33 1.17 5.88 1.19
N THR A 34 0.94 4.85 1.99
CA THR A 34 0.31 3.60 1.51
C THR A 34 -1.13 3.42 1.97
N ALA A 35 -1.58 4.16 2.99
CA ALA A 35 -2.91 4.01 3.57
C ALA A 35 -3.60 5.35 3.85
N ALA A 36 -3.09 6.15 4.82
CA ALA A 36 -3.83 7.28 5.37
C ALA A 36 -4.09 8.39 4.34
N ASN A 37 -3.07 8.76 3.54
CA ASN A 37 -3.22 9.80 2.52
C ASN A 37 -4.18 9.38 1.40
N HIS A 38 -4.12 8.11 0.98
CA HIS A 38 -5.05 7.59 -0.01
C HIS A 38 -6.49 7.60 0.50
N ALA A 39 -6.72 7.18 1.76
CA ALA A 39 -8.05 7.20 2.34
C ALA A 39 -8.63 8.61 2.40
N ARG A 40 -7.83 9.62 2.75
CA ARG A 40 -8.26 11.03 2.74
C ARG A 40 -8.50 11.54 1.32
N MET A 41 -7.55 11.31 0.42
CA MET A 41 -7.64 11.75 -0.98
C MET A 41 -8.88 11.20 -1.69
N TYR A 42 -9.26 9.96 -1.38
CA TYR A 42 -10.40 9.31 -2.01
C TYR A 42 -11.71 9.42 -1.20
N GLY A 43 -11.73 10.17 -0.10
CA GLY A 43 -12.92 10.36 0.73
C GLY A 43 -13.39 9.09 1.44
N LEU A 44 -12.44 8.24 1.83
CA LEU A 44 -12.70 7.00 2.57
C LEU A 44 -12.34 7.11 4.06
N TYR A 45 -11.62 8.18 4.43
CA TYR A 45 -11.25 8.44 5.82
C TYR A 45 -12.48 8.98 6.60
N PRO A 46 -12.69 8.61 7.87
CA PRO A 46 -11.89 7.71 8.72
C PRO A 46 -12.28 6.22 8.63
N LYS A 47 -13.22 5.85 7.77
CA LYS A 47 -13.65 4.44 7.63
C LYS A 47 -12.48 3.54 7.24
N LYS A 48 -11.57 4.05 6.40
CA LYS A 48 -10.31 3.40 5.98
C LYS A 48 -9.12 4.30 6.31
N GLY A 49 -7.91 3.71 6.31
CA GLY A 49 -6.65 4.43 6.44
C GLY A 49 -6.24 4.83 7.86
N THR A 50 -6.92 4.29 8.86
CA THR A 50 -6.56 4.48 10.27
C THR A 50 -6.99 3.27 11.10
N ILE A 51 -6.36 3.10 12.26
CA ILE A 51 -6.77 2.14 13.29
C ILE A 51 -7.44 2.95 14.40
N ALA A 52 -8.77 3.00 14.39
CA ALA A 52 -9.55 3.75 15.35
C ALA A 52 -10.91 3.06 15.58
N VAL A 53 -11.56 3.37 16.68
CA VAL A 53 -12.93 2.89 16.96
C VAL A 53 -13.88 3.42 15.88
N GLY A 54 -14.64 2.51 15.26
CA GLY A 54 -15.55 2.82 14.15
C GLY A 54 -14.94 2.72 12.76
N SER A 55 -13.62 2.55 12.64
CA SER A 55 -12.95 2.24 11.36
C SER A 55 -13.04 0.75 11.04
N ASP A 56 -12.97 0.43 9.75
CA ASP A 56 -12.83 -0.97 9.33
C ASP A 56 -11.45 -1.51 9.77
N ALA A 57 -11.43 -2.70 10.35
CA ALA A 57 -10.19 -3.36 10.75
C ALA A 57 -9.48 -4.00 9.53
N ASP A 58 -9.03 -3.14 8.62
CA ASP A 58 -8.18 -3.51 7.49
C ASP A 58 -6.73 -3.30 7.92
N VAL A 59 -6.08 -4.36 8.37
CA VAL A 59 -4.75 -4.30 8.98
C VAL A 59 -3.82 -5.27 8.28
N ALA A 60 -2.61 -4.83 7.98
CA ALA A 60 -1.52 -5.69 7.54
C ALA A 60 -0.44 -5.75 8.64
N ILE A 61 -0.16 -6.96 9.13
CA ILE A 61 0.91 -7.21 10.11
C ILE A 61 2.15 -7.61 9.33
N TRP A 62 3.20 -6.81 9.48
CA TRP A 62 4.46 -6.96 8.75
C TRP A 62 5.51 -7.64 9.58
N ASN A 63 6.17 -8.65 8.99
CA ASN A 63 7.35 -9.27 9.57
C ASN A 63 8.60 -8.75 8.84
N PRO A 64 9.43 -7.90 9.48
CA PRO A 64 10.63 -7.34 8.86
C PRO A 64 11.74 -8.37 8.62
N ALA A 65 11.66 -9.56 9.22
CA ALA A 65 12.68 -10.60 9.07
C ALA A 65 12.44 -11.49 7.84
N ILE A 66 11.22 -11.53 7.31
CA ILE A 66 10.93 -12.35 6.13
C ILE A 66 11.66 -11.78 4.92
N GLU A 67 12.44 -12.61 4.25
CA GLU A 67 13.16 -12.29 3.03
C GLU A 67 12.69 -13.21 1.91
N LYS A 68 12.41 -12.65 0.74
CA LYS A 68 11.98 -13.42 -0.45
C LYS A 68 12.76 -12.99 -1.68
N ARG A 69 13.27 -13.98 -2.42
CA ARG A 69 13.73 -13.80 -3.79
C ARG A 69 12.50 -13.85 -4.69
N ILE A 70 12.33 -12.84 -5.52
CA ILE A 70 11.17 -12.73 -6.39
C ILE A 70 11.31 -13.67 -7.57
N ASP A 71 10.25 -14.43 -7.81
CA ASP A 71 10.04 -15.29 -8.95
C ASP A 71 8.62 -15.07 -9.47
N TYR A 72 8.43 -15.03 -10.77
CA TYR A 72 7.11 -14.78 -11.35
C TYR A 72 6.05 -15.77 -10.86
N SER A 73 6.41 -17.01 -10.56
CA SER A 73 5.48 -18.02 -10.04
C SER A 73 4.81 -17.64 -8.72
N MET A 74 5.36 -16.65 -7.99
CA MET A 74 4.78 -16.11 -6.76
C MET A 74 3.71 -15.04 -7.02
N MET A 75 3.63 -14.52 -8.25
CA MET A 75 2.71 -13.44 -8.60
C MET A 75 1.30 -13.97 -8.88
N HIS A 76 0.30 -13.15 -8.61
CA HIS A 76 -1.12 -13.51 -8.78
C HIS A 76 -1.75 -12.85 -10.02
N ASP A 77 -0.94 -12.19 -10.84
CA ASP A 77 -1.37 -11.67 -12.13
C ASP A 77 -1.21 -12.70 -13.24
N ALA A 78 -1.78 -12.42 -14.42
CA ALA A 78 -1.72 -13.30 -15.60
C ALA A 78 -0.82 -12.72 -16.70
N VAL A 79 0.15 -11.88 -16.36
CA VAL A 79 0.97 -11.15 -17.36
C VAL A 79 2.10 -12.02 -17.91
N GLY A 80 2.59 -13.01 -17.17
CA GLY A 80 3.61 -13.96 -17.60
C GLY A 80 5.05 -13.52 -17.33
N TYR A 81 5.28 -12.37 -16.66
CA TYR A 81 6.60 -11.92 -16.23
C TYR A 81 6.49 -10.93 -15.07
N THR A 82 7.60 -10.73 -14.36
CA THR A 82 7.75 -9.62 -13.40
C THR A 82 9.07 -8.88 -13.68
N PRO A 83 9.09 -7.53 -13.65
CA PRO A 83 10.32 -6.77 -13.79
C PRO A 83 11.26 -6.91 -12.58
N TYR A 84 10.79 -7.55 -11.53
CA TYR A 84 11.52 -7.75 -10.27
C TYR A 84 12.12 -9.15 -10.15
N GLU A 85 12.10 -9.94 -11.23
CA GLU A 85 12.62 -11.30 -11.26
C GLU A 85 14.04 -11.39 -10.70
N GLY A 86 14.26 -12.31 -9.79
CA GLY A 86 15.57 -12.55 -9.14
C GLY A 86 15.97 -11.53 -8.08
N HIS A 87 15.28 -10.38 -7.94
CA HIS A 87 15.54 -9.43 -6.86
C HIS A 87 15.15 -10.01 -5.51
N VAL A 88 15.84 -9.56 -4.46
CA VAL A 88 15.58 -9.98 -3.07
C VAL A 88 15.04 -8.79 -2.30
N TYR A 89 13.87 -8.96 -1.69
CA TYR A 89 13.25 -7.95 -0.83
C TYR A 89 12.97 -8.50 0.56
N LYS A 90 13.14 -7.65 1.56
CA LYS A 90 12.97 -7.97 2.97
C LYS A 90 11.81 -7.19 3.58
N GLY A 91 11.08 -7.85 4.48
CA GLY A 91 9.87 -7.30 5.08
C GLY A 91 8.62 -7.60 4.25
N TRP A 92 7.78 -8.49 4.77
CA TRP A 92 6.56 -8.96 4.10
C TRP A 92 5.38 -8.98 5.05
N PRO A 93 4.15 -8.76 4.54
CA PRO A 93 2.97 -8.97 5.35
C PRO A 93 2.81 -10.47 5.64
N GLU A 94 2.68 -10.80 6.91
CA GLU A 94 2.45 -12.16 7.41
C GLU A 94 0.95 -12.43 7.54
N ILE A 95 0.22 -11.45 8.11
CA ILE A 95 -1.23 -11.51 8.26
C ILE A 95 -1.84 -10.25 7.67
N VAL A 96 -2.89 -10.41 6.87
CA VAL A 96 -3.71 -9.31 6.38
C VAL A 96 -5.16 -9.54 6.74
N THR A 97 -5.79 -8.53 7.32
CA THR A 97 -7.21 -8.56 7.63
C THR A 97 -8.01 -7.60 6.75
N SER A 98 -9.25 -7.92 6.50
CA SER A 98 -10.24 -7.03 5.90
C SER A 98 -11.51 -7.06 6.74
N ARG A 99 -11.91 -5.93 7.27
CA ARG A 99 -13.05 -5.80 8.19
C ARG A 99 -12.97 -6.80 9.36
N GLY A 100 -11.77 -6.98 9.91
CA GLY A 100 -11.50 -7.86 11.02
C GLY A 100 -11.44 -9.36 10.70
N ARG A 101 -11.62 -9.76 9.43
CA ARG A 101 -11.43 -11.15 8.99
C ARG A 101 -10.04 -11.32 8.41
N ILE A 102 -9.34 -12.39 8.75
CA ILE A 102 -8.08 -12.76 8.10
C ILE A 102 -8.39 -13.08 6.64
N VAL A 103 -7.75 -12.37 5.72
CA VAL A 103 -7.89 -12.57 4.28
C VAL A 103 -6.64 -13.18 3.65
N VAL A 104 -5.48 -12.95 4.27
CA VAL A 104 -4.22 -13.60 3.91
C VAL A 104 -3.48 -13.97 5.19
N GLU A 105 -2.92 -15.16 5.22
CA GLU A 105 -2.05 -15.66 6.28
C GLU A 105 -0.95 -16.49 5.64
N ASP A 106 0.30 -16.19 5.97
CA ASP A 106 1.49 -16.84 5.41
C ASP A 106 1.50 -16.91 3.87
N GLY A 107 1.04 -15.84 3.23
CA GLY A 107 0.93 -15.75 1.77
C GLY A 107 -0.22 -16.54 1.15
N LYS A 108 -1.10 -17.14 1.96
CA LYS A 108 -2.25 -17.92 1.47
C LYS A 108 -3.55 -17.14 1.63
N LEU A 109 -4.33 -17.10 0.54
CA LEU A 109 -5.66 -16.48 0.55
C LEU A 109 -6.65 -17.35 1.37
N GLN A 110 -7.32 -16.72 2.34
CA GLN A 110 -8.23 -17.38 3.30
C GLN A 110 -9.72 -17.05 3.06
N VAL A 111 -10.05 -16.34 1.99
CA VAL A 111 -11.43 -15.88 1.74
C VAL A 111 -11.99 -16.37 0.42
N ALA A 112 -13.31 -16.57 0.39
CA ALA A 112 -14.04 -16.89 -0.84
C ALA A 112 -14.19 -15.66 -1.74
N ARG A 113 -14.37 -15.92 -3.04
CA ARG A 113 -14.72 -14.89 -4.04
C ARG A 113 -16.05 -14.21 -3.63
N GLY A 114 -16.16 -12.90 -3.93
CA GLY A 114 -17.37 -12.13 -3.65
C GLY A 114 -17.47 -11.59 -2.21
N SER A 115 -16.47 -11.76 -1.36
CA SER A 115 -16.44 -11.23 0.01
C SER A 115 -16.30 -9.71 0.10
N GLY A 116 -15.96 -9.03 -1.01
CA GLY A 116 -15.82 -7.58 -1.08
C GLY A 116 -17.16 -6.84 -0.92
N GLN A 117 -17.11 -5.59 -0.44
CA GLN A 117 -18.26 -4.70 -0.34
C GLN A 117 -17.94 -3.36 -0.96
N PHE A 118 -18.90 -2.82 -1.70
CA PHE A 118 -18.78 -1.46 -2.20
C PHE A 118 -18.82 -0.45 -1.05
N ILE A 119 -17.94 0.55 -1.08
CA ILE A 119 -17.89 1.61 -0.08
C ILE A 119 -18.24 2.93 -0.77
N VAL A 120 -19.30 3.57 -0.29
CA VAL A 120 -19.63 4.94 -0.71
C VAL A 120 -18.56 5.87 -0.12
N ARG A 121 -17.93 6.65 -0.97
CA ARG A 121 -16.93 7.63 -0.55
C ARG A 121 -17.59 8.97 -0.24
N GLY A 122 -17.02 9.67 0.74
CA GLY A 122 -17.36 11.06 1.06
C GLY A 122 -16.55 12.07 0.21
N ALA A 123 -16.57 13.31 0.64
CA ALA A 123 -15.74 14.35 0.06
C ALA A 123 -14.24 14.05 0.35
N PRO A 124 -13.35 14.31 -0.60
CA PRO A 124 -11.92 14.17 -0.36
C PRO A 124 -11.42 15.21 0.64
N GLU A 125 -10.50 14.78 1.51
CA GLU A 125 -9.81 15.68 2.44
C GLU A 125 -8.40 15.98 1.90
N PRO A 126 -7.90 17.22 2.05
CA PRO A 126 -6.53 17.53 1.66
C PRO A 126 -5.54 16.75 2.53
N THR A 127 -4.57 16.11 1.90
CA THR A 127 -3.45 15.45 2.59
C THR A 127 -2.45 16.48 3.08
N ALA A 128 -1.57 16.09 4.04
CA ALA A 128 -0.51 16.99 4.53
C ALA A 128 0.39 17.50 3.39
N THR A 129 0.62 16.69 2.35
CA THR A 129 1.41 17.06 1.17
C THR A 129 0.70 18.10 0.29
N GLN A 130 -0.63 18.11 0.26
CA GLN A 130 -1.41 19.09 -0.51
C GLN A 130 -1.57 20.43 0.22
N ARG A 131 -1.25 20.48 1.52
CA ARG A 131 -1.26 21.71 2.31
C ARG A 131 -0.01 22.57 2.11
N THR A 132 1.05 22.01 1.56
CA THR A 132 2.20 22.79 1.10
C THR A 132 1.72 23.56 -0.12
N SER A 133 1.35 24.83 0.09
CA SER A 133 0.83 25.68 -0.97
C SER A 133 1.90 25.84 -2.05
N MET A 134 1.47 26.02 -3.31
CA MET A 134 2.40 26.31 -4.41
C MET A 134 3.34 27.50 -4.11
N GLY A 135 3.04 28.30 -3.10
CA GLY A 135 3.88 29.40 -2.59
C GLY A 135 5.17 28.93 -1.93
N ASP A 136 5.16 27.75 -1.30
CA ASP A 136 6.35 27.23 -0.60
C ASP A 136 7.37 26.56 -1.54
N ILE A 137 6.99 26.29 -2.79
CA ILE A 137 7.87 25.68 -3.80
C ILE A 137 8.66 26.73 -4.59
N GLY A 138 8.59 28.01 -4.22
CA GLY A 138 9.39 29.06 -4.84
C GLY A 138 9.04 29.38 -6.30
N MET A 139 7.90 28.92 -6.80
CA MET A 139 7.42 29.30 -8.13
C MET A 139 6.87 30.74 -8.08
N LYS A 140 7.64 31.69 -8.61
CA LYS A 140 7.13 33.03 -8.88
C LYS A 140 5.96 32.91 -9.85
N LYS A 141 4.81 33.54 -9.49
CA LYS A 141 3.72 33.73 -10.45
C LYS A 141 4.25 34.40 -11.71
N PRO A 142 3.92 33.90 -12.92
CA PRO A 142 4.21 34.67 -14.14
C PRO A 142 3.47 36.01 -14.04
N ARG A 143 4.21 37.10 -14.43
CA ARG A 143 3.65 38.44 -14.51
C ARG A 143 2.68 38.53 -15.67
#